data_7650a2c5afc07b8162a8b5f985e88c68
#
_entry.id   7650a2c5afc07b8162a8b5f985e88c68
#
_cell.length_a   1.000
_cell.length_b   1.000
_cell.length_c   1.000
_cell.angle_alpha   90.00
_cell.angle_beta   90.00
_cell.angle_gamma   90.00
#
_symmetry.space_group_name_H-M   'P 1'
#
loop_
_entity.id
_entity.type
_entity.pdbx_description
1 polymer ?
#
loop_
_entity_poly.entity_id
_entity_poly.type
_entity_poly.pdbx_seq_one_letter_code
_entity_poly.pdbx_strand_id
1 'polypeptide(L)'
;EWVALSALKTWKRNPRKNKEAISAVARSIESFGFGAPIVARREDNRIIAGHTRYEAAKRLALETVPVRFLDVTEEQANALALADNKLGEIAEWDDDQLKMILAELRSHDAELPAIAGWSDEELAKLLDDAGPGGETTEDEVPLDKAEELREKWGTALGQLWEIKGSGGMHRIVCGDSTDDAV
;
A
#
# COMPACT_ATOMS: atom_id res chain seq x y z
N GLU A 1 -0.70 5.94 -27.76
CA GLU A 1 -0.35 7.10 -28.56
C GLU A 1 -0.05 8.28 -27.63
N TRP A 2 0.87 9.17 -28.02
CA TRP A 2 1.07 10.45 -27.34
C TRP A 2 0.18 11.50 -27.97
N VAL A 3 -0.61 12.20 -27.17
CA VAL A 3 -1.66 13.12 -27.63
C VAL A 3 -1.55 14.45 -26.90
N ALA A 4 -1.81 15.55 -27.59
CA ALA A 4 -1.87 16.86 -26.95
C ALA A 4 -2.91 16.85 -25.81
N LEU A 5 -2.53 17.31 -24.63
CA LEU A 5 -3.42 17.35 -23.46
C LEU A 5 -4.69 18.15 -23.75
N SER A 6 -4.56 19.21 -24.54
CA SER A 6 -5.67 20.09 -24.97
C SER A 6 -6.68 19.39 -25.90
N ALA A 7 -6.32 18.28 -26.54
CA ALA A 7 -7.22 17.53 -27.41
C ALA A 7 -8.19 16.64 -26.62
N LEU A 8 -7.90 16.35 -25.36
CA LEU A 8 -8.73 15.49 -24.52
C LEU A 8 -9.90 16.26 -23.90
N LYS A 9 -11.03 15.59 -23.76
CA LYS A 9 -12.25 16.15 -23.15
C LYS A 9 -12.59 15.37 -21.89
N THR A 10 -12.81 16.11 -20.80
CA THR A 10 -13.26 15.51 -19.54
C THR A 10 -14.72 15.09 -19.60
N TRP A 11 -15.07 14.01 -18.90
CA TRP A 11 -16.46 13.62 -18.74
C TRP A 11 -17.13 14.46 -17.65
N LYS A 12 -17.99 15.43 -18.05
CA LYS A 12 -18.65 16.37 -17.12
C LYS A 12 -19.53 15.70 -16.06
N ARG A 13 -20.04 14.48 -16.35
CA ARG A 13 -20.90 13.70 -15.47
C ARG A 13 -20.13 12.68 -14.62
N ASN A 14 -18.78 12.76 -14.57
CA ASN A 14 -17.98 11.86 -13.74
C ASN A 14 -18.40 11.99 -12.27
N PRO A 15 -18.90 10.93 -11.63
CA PRO A 15 -19.37 10.98 -10.26
C PRO A 15 -18.22 11.02 -9.24
N ARG A 16 -17.00 10.63 -9.63
CA ARG A 16 -15.85 10.53 -8.72
C ARG A 16 -15.17 11.89 -8.52
N LYS A 17 -14.96 12.25 -7.26
CA LYS A 17 -14.26 13.48 -6.85
C LYS A 17 -12.87 13.11 -6.33
N ASN A 18 -11.83 13.41 -7.10
CA ASN A 18 -10.46 12.98 -6.83
C ASN A 18 -9.50 14.15 -6.56
N LYS A 19 -9.99 15.27 -6.04
CA LYS A 19 -9.17 16.48 -5.89
C LYS A 19 -7.94 16.26 -5.03
N GLU A 20 -8.07 15.52 -3.96
CA GLU A 20 -6.98 15.23 -3.02
C GLU A 20 -5.89 14.35 -3.65
N ALA A 21 -6.30 13.39 -4.49
CA ALA A 21 -5.39 12.48 -5.18
C ALA A 21 -4.55 13.16 -6.29
N ILE A 22 -4.94 14.35 -6.78
CA ILE A 22 -4.24 15.03 -7.90
C ILE A 22 -2.78 15.29 -7.53
N SER A 23 -2.51 15.74 -6.30
CA SER A 23 -1.16 16.04 -5.85
C SER A 23 -0.28 14.81 -5.76
N ALA A 24 -0.81 13.71 -5.23
CA ALA A 24 -0.09 12.44 -5.13
C ALA A 24 0.20 11.88 -6.54
N VAL A 25 -0.79 11.88 -7.42
CA VAL A 25 -0.62 11.42 -8.81
C VAL A 25 0.37 12.32 -9.58
N ALA A 26 0.37 13.63 -9.33
CA ALA A 26 1.34 14.55 -9.96
C ALA A 26 2.77 14.21 -9.51
N ARG A 27 3.02 14.00 -8.22
CA ARG A 27 4.34 13.57 -7.73
C ARG A 27 4.78 12.24 -8.33
N SER A 28 3.87 11.27 -8.41
CA SER A 28 4.15 9.97 -9.03
C SER A 28 4.51 10.11 -10.52
N ILE A 29 3.80 10.95 -11.27
CA ILE A 29 4.10 11.21 -12.69
C ILE A 29 5.45 11.92 -12.84
N GLU A 30 5.77 12.86 -11.98
CA GLU A 30 7.04 13.58 -11.99
C GLU A 30 8.23 12.65 -11.70
N SER A 31 8.08 11.72 -10.74
CA SER A 31 9.15 10.80 -10.33
C SER A 31 9.34 9.63 -11.30
N PHE A 32 8.23 9.03 -11.78
CA PHE A 32 8.27 7.78 -12.54
C PHE A 32 7.74 7.89 -13.96
N GLY A 33 7.19 9.05 -14.34
CA GLY A 33 6.42 9.17 -15.58
C GLY A 33 5.03 8.55 -15.46
N PHE A 34 4.38 8.37 -16.60
CA PHE A 34 3.05 7.73 -16.65
C PHE A 34 3.16 6.21 -16.51
N GLY A 35 2.85 5.66 -15.35
CA GLY A 35 2.76 4.20 -15.13
C GLY A 35 1.60 3.55 -15.91
N ALA A 36 0.52 4.29 -16.20
CA ALA A 36 -0.60 3.85 -17.01
C ALA A 36 -1.13 4.98 -17.89
N PRO A 37 -1.55 4.73 -19.15
CA PRO A 37 -2.08 5.75 -20.03
C PRO A 37 -3.46 6.26 -19.57
N ILE A 38 -3.86 7.43 -20.04
CA ILE A 38 -5.25 7.88 -19.99
C ILE A 38 -6.04 7.05 -21.01
N VAL A 39 -7.23 6.60 -20.65
CA VAL A 39 -8.11 5.86 -21.56
C VAL A 39 -9.18 6.82 -22.07
N ALA A 40 -9.33 6.93 -23.39
CA ALA A 40 -10.28 7.82 -24.02
C ALA A 40 -11.07 7.14 -25.15
N ARG A 41 -12.25 7.63 -25.42
CA ARG A 41 -13.06 7.22 -26.56
C ARG A 41 -12.50 7.87 -27.84
N ARG A 42 -12.25 7.08 -28.88
CA ARG A 42 -11.62 7.56 -30.11
C ARG A 42 -12.47 8.58 -30.86
N GLU A 43 -13.78 8.39 -30.87
CA GLU A 43 -14.73 9.19 -31.63
C GLU A 43 -14.72 10.69 -31.25
N ASP A 44 -14.58 11.01 -29.95
CA ASP A 44 -14.72 12.37 -29.44
C ASP A 44 -13.60 12.80 -28.51
N ASN A 45 -12.56 11.98 -28.27
CA ASN A 45 -11.45 12.17 -27.35
C ASN A 45 -11.90 12.34 -25.89
N ARG A 46 -13.09 11.84 -25.52
CA ARG A 46 -13.60 11.93 -24.16
C ARG A 46 -12.90 10.89 -23.27
N ILE A 47 -12.38 11.36 -22.14
CA ILE A 47 -11.73 10.52 -21.13
C ILE A 47 -12.76 9.56 -20.54
N ILE A 48 -12.42 8.27 -20.51
CA ILE A 48 -13.15 7.18 -19.88
C ILE A 48 -12.53 6.93 -18.47
N ALA A 49 -11.19 6.73 -18.43
CA ALA A 49 -10.45 6.48 -17.20
C ALA A 49 -9.18 7.33 -17.15
N GLY A 50 -8.75 7.70 -15.94
CA GLY A 50 -7.55 8.52 -15.74
C GLY A 50 -7.80 10.03 -15.65
N HIS A 51 -8.99 10.46 -15.23
CA HIS A 51 -9.29 11.88 -15.00
C HIS A 51 -8.30 12.54 -14.02
N THR A 52 -7.89 11.82 -12.96
CA THR A 52 -6.88 12.32 -12.00
C THR A 52 -5.52 12.51 -12.68
N ARG A 53 -5.11 11.58 -13.55
CA ARG A 53 -3.87 11.70 -14.36
C ARG A 53 -3.93 12.89 -15.32
N TYR A 54 -5.09 13.14 -15.93
CA TYR A 54 -5.30 14.32 -16.77
C TYR A 54 -5.14 15.62 -15.99
N GLU A 55 -5.76 15.75 -14.82
CA GLU A 55 -5.64 16.92 -13.97
C GLU A 55 -4.22 17.09 -13.39
N ALA A 56 -3.56 15.99 -13.04
CA ALA A 56 -2.16 15.99 -12.63
C ALA A 56 -1.23 16.47 -13.76
N ALA A 57 -1.40 15.98 -14.98
CA ALA A 57 -0.65 16.41 -16.15
C ALA A 57 -0.85 17.90 -16.45
N LYS A 58 -2.07 18.39 -16.28
CA LYS A 58 -2.40 19.81 -16.42
C LYS A 58 -1.69 20.66 -15.35
N ARG A 59 -1.64 20.18 -14.11
CA ARG A 59 -0.91 20.84 -13.01
C ARG A 59 0.60 20.90 -13.28
N LEU A 60 1.16 19.84 -13.88
CA LEU A 60 2.56 19.75 -14.30
C LEU A 60 2.87 20.48 -15.61
N ALA A 61 1.87 21.15 -16.20
CA ALA A 61 1.98 21.86 -17.48
C ALA A 61 2.53 20.99 -18.62
N LEU A 62 2.19 19.69 -18.62
CA LEU A 62 2.60 18.78 -19.70
C LEU A 62 1.81 19.09 -20.98
N GLU A 63 2.51 19.18 -22.11
CA GLU A 63 1.89 19.44 -23.41
C GLU A 63 1.23 18.20 -23.99
N THR A 64 1.83 17.01 -23.75
CA THR A 64 1.37 15.73 -24.28
C THR A 64 1.29 14.68 -23.19
N VAL A 65 0.38 13.71 -23.37
CA VAL A 65 0.16 12.60 -22.45
C VAL A 65 -0.03 11.30 -23.21
N PRO A 66 0.31 10.14 -22.61
CA PRO A 66 0.03 8.84 -23.21
C PRO A 66 -1.46 8.53 -23.11
N VAL A 67 -2.07 8.19 -24.24
CA VAL A 67 -3.50 7.87 -24.34
C VAL A 67 -3.70 6.54 -25.03
N ARG A 68 -4.59 5.73 -24.47
CA ARG A 68 -5.16 4.55 -25.11
C ARG A 68 -6.57 4.88 -25.60
N PHE A 69 -6.76 4.88 -26.90
CA PHE A 69 -8.08 5.06 -27.49
C PHE A 69 -8.82 3.75 -27.60
N LEU A 70 -10.13 3.81 -27.30
CA LEU A 70 -11.06 2.69 -27.46
C LEU A 70 -12.16 3.08 -28.45
N ASP A 71 -12.48 2.12 -29.34
CA ASP A 71 -13.59 2.22 -30.28
C ASP A 71 -14.84 1.61 -29.60
N VAL A 72 -15.52 2.42 -28.79
CA VAL A 72 -16.69 2.02 -27.99
C VAL A 72 -17.81 3.04 -28.15
N THR A 73 -19.07 2.61 -27.94
CA THR A 73 -20.21 3.52 -27.91
C THR A 73 -20.18 4.41 -26.66
N GLU A 74 -21.03 5.41 -26.60
CA GLU A 74 -21.12 6.28 -25.43
C GLU A 74 -21.55 5.51 -24.18
N GLU A 75 -22.52 4.60 -24.32
CA GLU A 75 -23.03 3.77 -23.22
C GLU A 75 -21.93 2.83 -22.69
N GLN A 76 -21.18 2.20 -23.59
CA GLN A 76 -20.04 1.35 -23.23
C GLN A 76 -18.95 2.14 -22.53
N ALA A 77 -18.64 3.35 -23.00
CA ALA A 77 -17.66 4.23 -22.35
C ALA A 77 -18.11 4.64 -20.94
N ASN A 78 -19.41 4.93 -20.75
CA ASN A 78 -19.97 5.26 -19.44
C ASN A 78 -19.92 4.05 -18.50
N ALA A 79 -20.30 2.85 -18.98
CA ALA A 79 -20.23 1.63 -18.20
C ALA A 79 -18.79 1.29 -17.79
N LEU A 80 -17.84 1.42 -18.71
CA LEU A 80 -16.42 1.17 -18.44
C LEU A 80 -15.86 2.17 -17.42
N ALA A 81 -16.22 3.46 -17.50
CA ALA A 81 -15.81 4.47 -16.55
C ALA A 81 -16.31 4.17 -15.13
N LEU A 82 -17.52 3.64 -14.98
CA LEU A 82 -18.06 3.22 -13.68
C LEU A 82 -17.38 1.93 -13.20
N ALA A 83 -17.16 0.96 -14.09
CA ALA A 83 -16.49 -0.30 -13.75
C ALA A 83 -15.05 -0.09 -13.27
N ASP A 84 -14.26 0.74 -13.96
CA ASP A 84 -12.88 1.08 -13.57
C ASP A 84 -12.81 1.61 -12.14
N ASN A 85 -13.76 2.47 -11.77
CA ASN A 85 -13.83 2.99 -10.40
C ASN A 85 -14.30 1.94 -9.39
N LYS A 86 -15.34 1.16 -9.73
CA LYS A 86 -15.97 0.22 -8.80
C LYS A 86 -15.10 -1.01 -8.52
N LEU A 87 -14.42 -1.51 -9.55
CA LEU A 87 -13.55 -2.67 -9.40
C LEU A 87 -12.33 -2.36 -8.52
N GLY A 88 -11.82 -1.13 -8.55
CA GLY A 88 -10.75 -0.70 -7.63
C GLY A 88 -11.17 -0.64 -6.16
N GLU A 89 -12.48 -0.54 -5.87
CA GLU A 89 -13.01 -0.54 -4.50
C GLU A 89 -13.24 -1.96 -3.93
N ILE A 90 -13.19 -2.98 -4.77
CA ILE A 90 -13.41 -4.38 -4.36
C ILE A 90 -12.10 -5.03 -3.88
N ALA A 91 -10.97 -4.52 -4.37
CA ALA A 91 -9.67 -5.03 -3.99
C ALA A 91 -9.33 -4.60 -2.56
N GLU A 92 -8.86 -5.54 -1.76
CA GLU A 92 -8.37 -5.33 -0.40
C GLU A 92 -6.85 -5.47 -0.37
N TRP A 93 -6.21 -4.80 0.59
CA TRP A 93 -4.79 -4.95 0.83
C TRP A 93 -4.52 -6.14 1.75
N ASP A 94 -3.44 -6.85 1.49
CA ASP A 94 -2.82 -7.71 2.49
C ASP A 94 -1.95 -6.79 3.37
N ASP A 95 -2.47 -6.45 4.54
CA ASP A 95 -1.87 -5.44 5.41
C ASP A 95 -0.46 -5.84 5.87
N ASP A 96 -0.20 -7.12 6.10
CA ASP A 96 1.12 -7.59 6.53
C ASP A 96 2.15 -7.44 5.41
N GLN A 97 1.81 -7.83 4.19
CA GLN A 97 2.69 -7.65 3.03
C GLN A 97 2.87 -6.16 2.71
N LEU A 98 1.81 -5.37 2.81
CA LEU A 98 1.85 -3.94 2.59
C LEU A 98 2.80 -3.24 3.56
N LYS A 99 2.73 -3.56 4.86
CA LYS A 99 3.64 -3.06 5.91
C LYS A 99 5.09 -3.36 5.56
N MET A 100 5.38 -4.60 5.19
CA MET A 100 6.74 -5.02 4.83
C MET A 100 7.28 -4.21 3.64
N ILE A 101 6.48 -4.08 2.57
CA ILE A 101 6.88 -3.35 1.36
C ILE A 101 7.09 -1.86 1.66
N LEU A 102 6.19 -1.22 2.43
CA LEU A 102 6.30 0.20 2.77
C LEU A 102 7.52 0.47 3.68
N ALA A 103 7.82 -0.44 4.62
CA ALA A 103 9.01 -0.35 5.45
C ALA A 103 10.29 -0.49 4.61
N GLU A 104 10.33 -1.42 3.66
CA GLU A 104 11.43 -1.60 2.72
C GLU A 104 11.63 -0.35 1.85
N LEU A 105 10.57 0.16 1.22
CA LEU A 105 10.63 1.38 0.43
C LEU A 105 11.19 2.55 1.25
N ARG A 106 10.69 2.76 2.47
CA ARG A 106 11.15 3.81 3.36
C ARG A 106 12.62 3.66 3.77
N SER A 107 13.12 2.43 3.88
CA SER A 107 14.53 2.17 4.20
C SER A 107 15.46 2.54 3.04
N HIS A 108 14.99 2.43 1.79
CA HIS A 108 15.75 2.83 0.61
C HIS A 108 15.69 4.33 0.35
N ASP A 109 14.50 4.92 0.48
CA ASP A 109 14.27 6.35 0.31
C ASP A 109 12.99 6.74 1.09
N ALA A 110 13.12 7.68 2.01
CA ALA A 110 12.01 8.15 2.86
C ALA A 110 10.84 8.76 2.08
N GLU A 111 11.09 9.25 0.85
CA GLU A 111 10.07 9.86 -0.02
C GLU A 111 9.25 8.83 -0.81
N LEU A 112 9.75 7.60 -1.02
CA LEU A 112 9.09 6.60 -1.86
C LEU A 112 7.67 6.25 -1.42
N PRO A 113 7.35 6.06 -0.13
CA PRO A 113 5.98 5.83 0.30
C PRO A 113 5.03 6.97 -0.06
N ALA A 114 5.48 8.22 0.12
CA ALA A 114 4.69 9.41 -0.24
C ALA A 114 4.48 9.54 -1.75
N ILE A 115 5.48 9.18 -2.57
CA ILE A 115 5.38 9.12 -4.03
C ILE A 115 4.42 8.00 -4.47
N ALA A 116 4.40 6.88 -3.73
CA ALA A 116 3.45 5.78 -3.93
C ALA A 116 2.01 6.14 -3.52
N GLY A 117 1.80 7.28 -2.87
CA GLY A 117 0.49 7.82 -2.55
C GLY A 117 0.07 7.68 -1.09
N TRP A 118 0.95 7.15 -0.24
CA TRP A 118 0.71 7.01 1.20
C TRP A 118 1.05 8.32 1.93
N SER A 119 0.12 8.80 2.76
CA SER A 119 0.40 9.93 3.65
C SER A 119 1.22 9.49 4.86
N ASP A 120 1.91 10.46 5.49
CA ASP A 120 2.67 10.19 6.72
C ASP A 120 1.75 9.65 7.84
N GLU A 121 0.48 10.10 7.90
CA GLU A 121 -0.49 9.63 8.87
C GLU A 121 -0.92 8.17 8.63
N GLU A 122 -1.15 7.80 7.35
CA GLU A 122 -1.48 6.42 6.98
C GLU A 122 -0.28 5.50 7.23
N LEU A 123 0.91 5.98 6.88
CA LEU A 123 2.15 5.25 7.10
C LEU A 123 2.40 5.04 8.60
N ALA A 124 2.21 6.07 9.42
CA ALA A 124 2.34 5.97 10.87
C ALA A 124 1.36 4.94 11.44
N LYS A 125 0.08 5.00 11.07
CA LYS A 125 -0.92 4.02 11.52
C LYS A 125 -0.57 2.59 11.14
N LEU A 126 -0.15 2.38 9.88
CA LEU A 126 0.22 1.05 9.41
C LEU A 126 1.50 0.51 10.07
N LEU A 127 2.47 1.38 10.36
CA LEU A 127 3.74 0.99 10.96
C LEU A 127 3.71 1.01 12.49
N ASP A 128 2.89 1.87 13.14
CA ASP A 128 2.68 1.88 14.59
C ASP A 128 1.84 0.69 15.06
N ASP A 129 0.93 0.18 14.23
CA ASP A 129 0.29 -1.13 14.42
C ASP A 129 1.32 -2.29 14.29
N ALA A 130 2.52 -1.99 13.81
CA ALA A 130 3.70 -2.82 13.87
C ALA A 130 4.65 -2.33 14.98
N GLY A 131 4.14 -2.08 16.18
CA GLY A 131 4.97 -2.07 17.39
C GLY A 131 5.82 -3.34 17.40
N PRO A 132 7.00 -3.36 18.04
CA PRO A 132 7.83 -4.55 18.15
C PRO A 132 7.09 -5.64 18.96
N GLY A 133 6.35 -6.43 18.27
CA GLY A 133 5.29 -7.30 18.74
C GLY A 133 3.99 -6.69 18.26
N GLY A 134 3.41 -7.28 17.18
CA GLY A 134 1.98 -7.16 16.98
C GLY A 134 1.34 -7.25 18.36
N GLU A 135 0.25 -6.53 18.59
CA GLU A 135 -0.65 -6.98 19.62
C GLU A 135 -0.85 -8.48 19.32
N THR A 136 0.05 -9.31 19.86
CA THR A 136 -0.48 -10.44 20.52
C THR A 136 -1.59 -9.79 21.33
N THR A 137 -2.88 -9.82 20.87
CA THR A 137 -3.87 -10.12 21.84
C THR A 137 -3.09 -10.98 22.81
N GLU A 138 -2.87 -10.48 24.02
CA GLU A 138 -2.64 -11.36 25.12
C GLU A 138 -3.87 -12.27 25.09
N ASP A 139 -3.88 -13.22 24.16
CA ASP A 139 -4.34 -14.53 24.46
C ASP A 139 -3.43 -14.87 25.64
N GLU A 140 -3.89 -14.45 26.81
CA GLU A 140 -3.43 -15.03 28.06
C GLU A 140 -3.42 -16.51 27.73
N VAL A 141 -2.21 -17.04 27.49
CA VAL A 141 -2.06 -18.48 27.19
C VAL A 141 -2.78 -19.10 28.38
N PRO A 142 -3.93 -19.75 28.16
CA PRO A 142 -4.74 -20.21 29.28
C PRO A 142 -3.79 -20.91 30.22
N LEU A 143 -3.81 -20.56 31.50
CA LEU A 143 -2.85 -21.09 32.49
C LEU A 143 -2.70 -22.61 32.36
N ASP A 144 -3.79 -23.29 32.03
CA ASP A 144 -3.87 -24.72 31.70
C ASP A 144 -2.93 -25.13 30.54
N LYS A 145 -2.82 -24.27 29.51
CA LYS A 145 -1.97 -24.53 28.34
C LYS A 145 -0.49 -24.27 28.62
N ALA A 146 -0.21 -23.34 29.51
CA ALA A 146 1.15 -23.04 29.96
C ALA A 146 1.70 -24.20 30.82
N GLU A 147 0.88 -24.80 31.69
CA GLU A 147 1.25 -26.00 32.46
C GLU A 147 1.46 -27.20 31.55
N GLU A 148 0.56 -27.47 30.60
CA GLU A 148 0.69 -28.55 29.61
C GLU A 148 1.98 -28.42 28.78
N LEU A 149 2.32 -27.20 28.33
CA LEU A 149 3.55 -26.96 27.58
C LEU A 149 4.79 -27.09 28.45
N ARG A 150 4.72 -26.69 29.72
CA ARG A 150 5.79 -26.88 30.70
C ARG A 150 6.09 -28.36 30.94
N GLU A 151 5.06 -29.18 31.13
CA GLU A 151 5.21 -30.64 31.25
C GLU A 151 5.76 -31.27 29.95
N LYS A 152 5.20 -30.88 28.82
CA LYS A 152 5.58 -31.41 27.51
C LYS A 152 7.04 -31.15 27.16
N TRP A 153 7.55 -29.97 27.49
CA TRP A 153 8.91 -29.52 27.11
C TRP A 153 9.90 -29.62 28.29
N GLY A 154 9.43 -30.00 29.49
CA GLY A 154 10.27 -30.12 30.66
C GLY A 154 10.97 -28.84 31.08
N THR A 155 10.33 -27.68 30.90
CA THR A 155 10.92 -26.39 31.23
C THR A 155 10.92 -26.15 32.73
N ALA A 156 12.05 -25.68 33.27
CA ALA A 156 12.22 -25.34 34.69
C ALA A 156 12.88 -23.98 34.85
N LEU A 157 12.61 -23.32 35.99
CA LEU A 157 13.28 -22.06 36.34
C LEU A 157 14.80 -22.27 36.39
N GLY A 158 15.57 -21.32 35.85
CA GLY A 158 17.02 -21.38 35.73
C GLY A 158 17.55 -22.21 34.56
N GLN A 159 16.67 -22.81 33.74
CA GLN A 159 17.09 -23.61 32.61
C GLN A 159 17.56 -22.73 31.46
N LEU A 160 18.77 -23.00 30.97
CA LEU A 160 19.39 -22.35 29.83
C LEU A 160 19.19 -23.18 28.56
N TRP A 161 18.65 -22.54 27.54
CA TRP A 161 18.52 -23.11 26.20
C TRP A 161 19.48 -22.47 25.23
N GLU A 162 20.24 -23.27 24.50
CA GLU A 162 21.13 -22.79 23.43
C GLU A 162 20.55 -23.15 22.08
N ILE A 163 20.29 -22.15 21.26
CA ILE A 163 19.71 -22.29 19.91
C ILE A 163 20.74 -21.84 18.89
N LYS A 164 21.13 -22.76 18.01
CA LYS A 164 22.05 -22.45 16.92
C LYS A 164 21.30 -21.79 15.76
N GLY A 165 21.49 -20.47 15.57
CA GLY A 165 20.97 -19.71 14.42
C GLY A 165 21.98 -19.53 13.30
N SER A 166 21.56 -18.99 12.18
CA SER A 166 22.41 -18.69 11.02
C SER A 166 23.48 -17.62 11.31
N GLY A 167 23.27 -16.77 12.32
CA GLY A 167 24.17 -15.69 12.75
C GLY A 167 24.97 -15.97 14.03
N GLY A 168 24.83 -17.14 14.67
CA GLY A 168 25.51 -17.46 15.93
C GLY A 168 24.66 -18.31 16.87
N MET A 169 25.14 -18.42 18.12
CA MET A 169 24.43 -19.09 19.21
C MET A 169 23.56 -18.08 19.96
N HIS A 170 22.29 -18.38 20.09
CA HIS A 170 21.36 -17.61 20.95
C HIS A 170 21.13 -18.38 22.25
N ARG A 171 21.02 -17.65 23.36
CA ARG A 171 20.76 -18.20 24.69
C ARG A 171 19.44 -17.66 25.23
N ILE A 172 18.60 -18.55 25.69
CA ILE A 172 17.33 -18.22 26.35
C ILE A 172 17.35 -18.83 27.74
N VAL A 173 17.08 -17.99 28.74
CA VAL A 173 16.99 -18.43 30.13
C VAL A 173 15.53 -18.37 30.56
N CYS A 174 15.05 -19.41 31.21
CA CYS A 174 13.73 -19.41 31.87
C CYS A 174 13.90 -18.91 33.29
N GLY A 175 13.60 -17.61 33.54
CA GLY A 175 13.80 -17.02 34.86
C GLY A 175 13.12 -15.65 34.96
N ASP A 176 13.17 -15.07 36.19
CA ASP A 176 12.73 -13.71 36.42
C ASP A 176 13.85 -12.75 36.04
N SER A 177 13.54 -11.86 35.08
CA SER A 177 14.51 -10.85 34.60
C SER A 177 14.88 -9.78 35.60
N THR A 178 14.21 -9.78 36.76
CA THR A 178 14.51 -8.87 37.88
C THR A 178 15.41 -9.51 38.95
N ASP A 179 15.76 -10.79 38.79
CA ASP A 179 16.64 -11.50 39.68
C ASP A 179 18.10 -11.39 39.18
N ASP A 180 18.97 -10.76 39.96
CA ASP A 180 20.38 -10.58 39.62
C ASP A 180 21.19 -11.91 39.53
N ALA A 181 20.56 -13.03 39.83
CA ALA A 181 21.17 -14.37 39.80
C ALA A 181 20.87 -15.17 38.49
N VAL A 182 20.17 -14.56 37.52
CA VAL A 182 19.76 -15.20 36.25
C VAL A 182 20.68 -14.83 35.10
#